data_1f4ae41f64f58888e277968b0ff82d47
#
_entry.id   1f4ae41f64f58888e277968b0ff82d47
#
_cell.length_a   1.000
_cell.length_b   1.000
_cell.length_c   1.000
_cell.angle_alpha   90.00
_cell.angle_beta   90.00
_cell.angle_gamma   90.00
#
_symmetry.space_group_name_H-M   'P 1'
#
loop_
_entity.id
_entity.type
_entity.pdbx_description
1 polymer ?
#
loop_
_entity_poly.entity_id
_entity_poly.type
_entity_poly.pdbx_seq_one_letter_code
_entity_poly.pdbx_strand_id
1 'polypeptide(L)'
;MAVFKPFRAVRPIPEYASRVAALPYDVMNSDEAREMVKGNPYSFLHVDKAEVDLPVGTELYSEAVYNKAAENLQKLETDGICKQDKSDCMYIYRQIMDGRSQTGLVGCVSIDDYMNNVIKKHELTRADKEQDRINHVDYCDANTGPIFLTYRDNAAVGDIVKAWQAEHEPVYDFVSDGVAQTVWVIDCPETIKKLSSLFAGIDSLYIADGHHRAASAVKVGKKRREQNPGYTGNEEFNFFLAVLFAQSELAIMDYNRVIKDLNGLTQDEFIAKISESFTVESAPESPYKPQEKHTFGMYLGGKWYKLTAKDGTFDASDPVAALDVSILQRNLISPVLGIDDPRTDKRIDFVGGIRGLKELERRAQSDMCLAFSMFPTTVDDLMNIADACKIMPPKSTWFEPKLLSGLFVHKLK
;
A
#
# COMPACT_ATOMS: atom_id res chain seq x y z
N MET A 1 -6.53 -0.49 22.51
CA MET A 1 -7.11 0.85 22.28
C MET A 1 -6.12 1.63 21.43
N ALA A 2 -6.55 2.05 20.25
CA ALA A 2 -5.65 2.68 19.29
C ALA A 2 -5.45 4.18 19.59
N VAL A 3 -4.21 4.65 19.52
CA VAL A 3 -3.87 6.07 19.65
C VAL A 3 -3.89 6.71 18.27
N PHE A 4 -4.75 7.71 18.10
CA PHE A 4 -4.81 8.53 16.89
C PHE A 4 -4.83 10.00 17.32
N LYS A 5 -3.78 10.75 16.94
CA LYS A 5 -3.57 12.14 17.37
C LYS A 5 -3.43 13.11 16.20
N PRO A 6 -3.79 14.38 16.41
CA PRO A 6 -3.49 15.45 15.46
C PRO A 6 -1.98 15.74 15.44
N PHE A 7 -1.53 16.46 14.42
CA PHE A 7 -0.14 16.91 14.27
C PHE A 7 -0.08 18.17 13.41
N ARG A 8 1.06 18.85 13.44
CA ARG A 8 1.32 20.00 12.57
C ARG A 8 2.01 19.54 11.30
N ALA A 9 1.20 19.21 10.27
CA ALA A 9 1.76 18.77 9.00
C ALA A 9 2.59 19.88 8.34
N VAL A 10 3.74 19.51 7.78
CA VAL A 10 4.35 20.27 6.70
C VAL A 10 3.66 19.83 5.41
N ARG A 11 3.04 20.79 4.72
CA ARG A 11 2.23 20.51 3.52
C ARG A 11 2.34 21.63 2.50
N PRO A 12 2.14 21.36 1.19
CA PRO A 12 2.23 22.37 0.17
C PRO A 12 1.19 23.48 0.38
N ILE A 13 1.50 24.70 -0.03
CA ILE A 13 0.47 25.71 -0.18
C ILE A 13 -0.45 25.32 -1.36
N PRO A 14 -1.73 25.75 -1.37
CA PRO A 14 -2.73 25.21 -2.33
C PRO A 14 -2.29 25.26 -3.79
N GLU A 15 -1.60 26.33 -4.19
CA GLU A 15 -1.15 26.55 -5.58
C GLU A 15 -0.12 25.51 -6.06
N TYR A 16 0.57 24.86 -5.13
CA TYR A 16 1.62 23.88 -5.44
C TYR A 16 1.20 22.42 -5.12
N ALA A 17 0.03 22.19 -4.51
CA ALA A 17 -0.39 20.87 -4.06
C ALA A 17 -0.30 19.81 -5.18
N SER A 18 -0.84 20.08 -6.36
CA SER A 18 -0.81 19.16 -7.50
C SER A 18 0.58 18.96 -8.10
N ARG A 19 1.50 19.91 -7.90
CA ARG A 19 2.89 19.83 -8.39
C ARG A 19 3.82 19.12 -7.41
N VAL A 20 3.52 19.22 -6.11
CA VAL A 20 4.30 18.57 -5.06
C VAL A 20 3.89 17.11 -4.93
N ALA A 21 2.60 16.82 -4.92
CA ALA A 21 2.06 15.47 -4.76
C ALA A 21 2.67 14.49 -5.77
N ALA A 22 3.14 13.35 -5.28
CA ALA A 22 3.79 12.34 -6.10
C ALA A 22 3.39 10.93 -5.67
N LEU A 23 3.42 9.98 -6.60
CA LEU A 23 3.26 8.56 -6.29
C LEU A 23 4.33 8.10 -5.29
N PRO A 24 4.04 7.10 -4.44
CA PRO A 24 5.01 6.60 -3.48
C PRO A 24 6.23 5.97 -4.18
N TYR A 25 7.37 6.04 -3.52
CA TYR A 25 8.69 5.67 -4.05
C TYR A 25 8.80 4.24 -4.59
N ASP A 26 7.96 3.33 -4.13
CA ASP A 26 8.02 1.89 -4.37
C ASP A 26 7.21 1.41 -5.58
N VAL A 27 6.49 2.31 -6.25
CA VAL A 27 5.69 1.98 -7.45
C VAL A 27 6.41 2.28 -8.77
N MET A 28 7.65 2.80 -8.71
CA MET A 28 8.46 3.13 -9.87
C MET A 28 9.95 2.87 -9.63
N ASN A 29 10.69 2.63 -10.71
CA ASN A 29 12.15 2.59 -10.67
C ASN A 29 12.77 4.01 -10.80
N SER A 30 14.11 4.10 -10.69
CA SER A 30 14.79 5.41 -10.72
C SER A 30 14.78 6.09 -12.10
N ASP A 31 14.75 5.32 -13.18
CA ASP A 31 14.67 5.89 -14.54
C ASP A 31 13.28 6.46 -14.80
N GLU A 32 12.24 5.73 -14.41
CA GLU A 32 10.86 6.22 -14.46
C GLU A 32 10.69 7.50 -13.60
N ALA A 33 11.25 7.52 -12.39
CA ALA A 33 11.21 8.70 -11.53
C ALA A 33 11.91 9.91 -12.18
N ARG A 34 13.07 9.71 -12.85
CA ARG A 34 13.77 10.76 -13.60
C ARG A 34 12.90 11.35 -14.72
N GLU A 35 12.16 10.51 -15.43
CA GLU A 35 11.22 11.00 -16.45
C GLU A 35 10.06 11.79 -15.82
N MET A 36 9.50 11.30 -14.72
CA MET A 36 8.36 11.93 -14.04
C MET A 36 8.68 13.32 -13.47
N VAL A 37 9.91 13.56 -13.02
CA VAL A 37 10.29 14.86 -12.47
C VAL A 37 10.68 15.90 -13.53
N LYS A 38 10.81 15.50 -14.82
CA LYS A 38 11.17 16.45 -15.88
C LYS A 38 10.19 17.62 -15.95
N GLY A 39 10.73 18.83 -15.84
CA GLY A 39 9.92 20.07 -15.86
C GLY A 39 9.12 20.36 -14.59
N ASN A 40 9.25 19.53 -13.55
CA ASN A 40 8.61 19.77 -12.26
C ASN A 40 9.60 19.75 -11.09
N PRO A 41 10.28 20.86 -10.79
CA PRO A 41 11.27 20.93 -9.72
C PRO A 41 10.65 20.86 -8.30
N TYR A 42 9.33 20.81 -8.19
CA TYR A 42 8.61 20.77 -6.92
C TYR A 42 8.12 19.38 -6.55
N SER A 43 8.22 18.41 -7.49
CA SER A 43 7.75 17.04 -7.26
C SER A 43 8.36 16.44 -6.00
N PHE A 44 7.54 15.83 -5.16
CA PHE A 44 8.02 15.18 -3.95
C PHE A 44 8.91 13.95 -4.22
N LEU A 45 8.98 13.47 -5.48
CA LEU A 45 9.97 12.48 -5.89
C LEU A 45 11.42 12.97 -5.72
N HIS A 46 11.67 14.27 -5.74
CA HIS A 46 12.99 14.84 -5.38
C HIS A 46 13.36 14.56 -3.91
N VAL A 47 12.37 14.27 -3.04
CA VAL A 47 12.58 13.87 -1.65
C VAL A 47 12.60 12.35 -1.54
N ASP A 48 11.55 11.67 -2.00
CA ASP A 48 11.37 10.22 -1.79
C ASP A 48 12.31 9.35 -2.67
N LYS A 49 12.79 9.91 -3.79
CA LYS A 49 13.73 9.30 -4.76
C LYS A 49 14.84 10.27 -5.15
N ALA A 50 15.51 10.81 -4.14
CA ALA A 50 16.49 11.90 -4.30
C ALA A 50 17.66 11.58 -5.23
N GLU A 51 17.88 10.32 -5.58
CA GLU A 51 18.84 9.92 -6.61
C GLU A 51 18.52 10.49 -8.01
N VAL A 52 17.30 11.01 -8.24
CA VAL A 52 16.95 11.68 -9.50
C VAL A 52 17.75 12.97 -9.72
N ASP A 53 18.22 13.60 -8.63
CA ASP A 53 19.05 14.83 -8.66
C ASP A 53 20.55 14.56 -8.61
N LEU A 54 20.96 13.29 -8.60
CA LEU A 54 22.36 12.88 -8.52
C LEU A 54 22.80 12.24 -9.85
N PRO A 55 24.11 12.14 -10.09
CA PRO A 55 24.63 11.49 -11.30
C PRO A 55 24.07 10.08 -11.48
N VAL A 56 23.78 9.71 -12.73
CA VAL A 56 23.33 8.34 -13.06
C VAL A 56 24.40 7.33 -12.63
N GLY A 57 23.96 6.26 -11.94
CA GLY A 57 24.86 5.26 -11.38
C GLY A 57 25.26 5.53 -9.92
N THR A 58 24.76 6.61 -9.29
CA THR A 58 24.91 6.81 -7.83
C THR A 58 24.28 5.63 -7.10
N GLU A 59 24.98 5.11 -6.09
CA GLU A 59 24.48 4.02 -5.26
C GLU A 59 23.22 4.47 -4.50
N LEU A 60 22.10 3.75 -4.71
CA LEU A 60 20.77 4.15 -4.24
C LEU A 60 20.66 4.26 -2.71
N TYR A 61 21.47 3.49 -1.96
CA TYR A 61 21.43 3.44 -0.50
C TYR A 61 22.64 4.14 0.14
N SER A 62 23.23 5.11 -0.59
CA SER A 62 24.36 5.90 -0.09
C SER A 62 23.91 7.11 0.73
N GLU A 63 24.79 7.58 1.61
CA GLU A 63 24.57 8.82 2.38
C GLU A 63 24.30 10.03 1.49
N ALA A 64 24.88 10.08 0.28
CA ALA A 64 24.65 11.16 -0.67
C ALA A 64 23.18 11.29 -1.06
N VAL A 65 22.47 10.16 -1.24
CA VAL A 65 21.04 10.13 -1.57
C VAL A 65 20.21 10.63 -0.38
N TYR A 66 20.51 10.16 0.84
CA TYR A 66 19.77 10.57 2.03
C TYR A 66 20.00 12.05 2.39
N ASN A 67 21.23 12.55 2.27
CA ASN A 67 21.54 13.98 2.44
C ASN A 67 20.78 14.82 1.41
N LYS A 68 20.72 14.37 0.15
CA LYS A 68 20.00 15.06 -0.91
C LYS A 68 18.48 15.08 -0.64
N ALA A 69 17.91 14.01 -0.12
CA ALA A 69 16.51 13.96 0.30
C ALA A 69 16.20 14.99 1.38
N ALA A 70 17.04 15.07 2.42
CA ALA A 70 16.91 16.06 3.49
C ALA A 70 17.06 17.51 2.99
N GLU A 71 18.05 17.77 2.12
CA GLU A 71 18.24 19.08 1.47
C GLU A 71 17.02 19.49 0.66
N ASN A 72 16.48 18.60 -0.15
CA ASN A 72 15.31 18.85 -1.00
C ASN A 72 14.06 19.11 -0.15
N LEU A 73 13.83 18.34 0.93
CA LEU A 73 12.72 18.59 1.85
C LEU A 73 12.84 19.98 2.50
N GLN A 74 14.02 20.32 3.00
CA GLN A 74 14.28 21.65 3.58
C GLN A 74 14.09 22.77 2.56
N LYS A 75 14.50 22.54 1.30
CA LYS A 75 14.33 23.50 0.22
C LYS A 75 12.86 23.79 -0.07
N LEU A 76 11.99 22.79 -0.09
CA LEU A 76 10.54 23.00 -0.25
C LEU A 76 9.96 23.89 0.84
N GLU A 77 10.47 23.82 2.08
CA GLU A 77 10.06 24.69 3.18
C GLU A 77 10.65 26.09 3.06
N THR A 78 11.95 26.22 2.79
CA THR A 78 12.63 27.54 2.71
C THR A 78 12.17 28.37 1.52
N ASP A 79 11.84 27.75 0.40
CA ASP A 79 11.27 28.39 -0.78
C ASP A 79 9.77 28.74 -0.60
N GLY A 80 9.17 28.34 0.54
CA GLY A 80 7.77 28.64 0.86
C GLY A 80 6.75 27.80 0.07
N ILE A 81 7.21 26.77 -0.63
CA ILE A 81 6.37 25.81 -1.38
C ILE A 81 5.57 24.94 -0.40
N CYS A 82 6.22 24.46 0.67
CA CYS A 82 5.58 23.77 1.79
C CYS A 82 5.66 24.63 3.05
N LYS A 83 4.64 24.54 3.89
CA LYS A 83 4.57 25.24 5.18
C LYS A 83 4.04 24.32 6.26
N GLN A 84 4.59 24.45 7.46
CA GLN A 84 4.05 23.76 8.62
C GLN A 84 2.78 24.45 9.11
N ASP A 85 1.75 23.67 9.43
CA ASP A 85 0.52 24.18 10.02
C ASP A 85 0.78 24.83 11.40
N LYS A 86 0.01 25.85 11.73
CA LYS A 86 0.21 26.65 12.94
C LYS A 86 -0.23 25.94 14.21
N SER A 87 -1.19 25.02 14.09
CA SER A 87 -1.78 24.23 15.16
C SER A 87 -1.82 22.75 14.78
N ASP A 88 -2.02 21.90 15.79
CA ASP A 88 -2.25 20.49 15.57
C ASP A 88 -3.60 20.28 14.90
N CYS A 89 -3.60 19.62 13.74
CA CYS A 89 -4.77 19.33 12.93
C CYS A 89 -4.89 17.83 12.65
N MET A 90 -6.07 17.38 12.32
CA MET A 90 -6.32 16.16 11.56
C MET A 90 -6.77 16.56 10.16
N TYR A 91 -6.76 15.61 9.21
CA TYR A 91 -7.19 15.92 7.84
C TYR A 91 -8.09 14.81 7.35
N ILE A 92 -8.99 15.17 6.42
CA ILE A 92 -9.74 14.20 5.62
C ILE A 92 -9.06 14.16 4.25
N TYR A 93 -8.75 12.96 3.77
CA TYR A 93 -8.19 12.73 2.46
C TYR A 93 -9.10 11.80 1.66
N ARG A 94 -9.69 12.34 0.59
CA ARG A 94 -10.55 11.60 -0.33
C ARG A 94 -9.86 11.44 -1.68
N GLN A 95 -9.95 10.23 -2.22
CA GLN A 95 -9.53 9.89 -3.56
C GLN A 95 -10.70 9.31 -4.34
N ILE A 96 -10.84 9.69 -5.62
CA ILE A 96 -11.85 9.12 -6.52
C ILE A 96 -11.15 8.61 -7.77
N MET A 97 -11.26 7.31 -8.03
CA MET A 97 -10.72 6.61 -9.19
C MET A 97 -11.83 5.78 -9.83
N ASP A 98 -12.04 5.93 -11.15
CA ASP A 98 -13.06 5.20 -11.91
C ASP A 98 -14.46 5.25 -11.28
N GLY A 99 -14.83 6.43 -10.71
CA GLY A 99 -16.12 6.65 -10.05
C GLY A 99 -16.24 6.08 -8.63
N ARG A 100 -15.24 5.34 -8.14
CA ARG A 100 -15.19 4.85 -6.76
C ARG A 100 -14.45 5.82 -5.87
N SER A 101 -15.10 6.22 -4.78
CA SER A 101 -14.52 7.06 -3.72
C SER A 101 -13.95 6.21 -2.60
N GLN A 102 -12.81 6.63 -2.04
CA GLN A 102 -12.30 6.21 -0.73
C GLN A 102 -11.92 7.43 0.08
N THR A 103 -12.36 7.49 1.34
CA THR A 103 -12.16 8.63 2.23
C THR A 103 -11.53 8.16 3.54
N GLY A 104 -10.39 8.72 3.90
CA GLY A 104 -9.67 8.40 5.13
C GLY A 104 -9.35 9.63 5.97
N LEU A 105 -9.02 9.39 7.23
CA LEU A 105 -8.54 10.37 8.19
C LEU A 105 -7.03 10.34 8.28
N VAL A 106 -6.39 11.51 8.15
CA VAL A 106 -4.93 11.66 8.27
C VAL A 106 -4.58 12.18 9.65
N GLY A 107 -3.63 11.53 10.27
CA GLY A 107 -3.11 11.89 11.59
C GLY A 107 -1.90 11.04 11.94
N CYS A 108 -1.52 11.03 13.21
CA CYS A 108 -0.41 10.23 13.69
C CYS A 108 -0.88 9.12 14.63
N VAL A 109 -0.27 7.94 14.49
CA VAL A 109 -0.53 6.77 15.33
C VAL A 109 0.73 6.39 16.12
N SER A 110 0.56 5.72 17.27
CA SER A 110 1.66 5.42 18.18
C SER A 110 2.56 4.29 17.69
N ILE A 111 3.89 4.44 17.85
CA ILE A 111 4.84 3.34 17.66
C ILE A 111 4.61 2.22 18.69
N ASP A 112 4.10 2.54 19.87
CA ASP A 112 3.77 1.53 20.91
C ASP A 112 2.60 0.64 20.46
N ASP A 113 1.61 1.20 19.77
CA ASP A 113 0.50 0.43 19.21
C ASP A 113 1.00 -0.60 18.17
N TYR A 114 2.00 -0.24 17.38
CA TYR A 114 2.64 -1.17 16.46
C TYR A 114 3.41 -2.28 17.23
N MET A 115 4.17 -1.92 18.25
CA MET A 115 4.95 -2.87 19.05
C MET A 115 4.07 -3.82 19.86
N ASN A 116 2.94 -3.33 20.36
CA ASN A 116 1.97 -4.09 21.17
C ASN A 116 0.91 -4.80 20.33
N ASN A 117 1.07 -4.83 19.00
CA ASN A 117 0.14 -5.49 18.06
C ASN A 117 -1.31 -4.95 18.10
N VAL A 118 -1.49 -3.70 18.51
CA VAL A 118 -2.73 -2.95 18.31
C VAL A 118 -2.82 -2.55 16.82
N ILE A 119 -1.68 -2.16 16.21
CA ILE A 119 -1.52 -2.05 14.75
C ILE A 119 -1.01 -3.38 14.22
N LYS A 120 -1.89 -4.13 13.59
CA LYS A 120 -1.65 -5.50 13.11
C LYS A 120 -1.03 -5.54 11.74
N LYS A 121 -0.20 -6.55 11.52
CA LYS A 121 0.59 -6.78 10.30
C LYS A 121 0.15 -8.07 9.64
N HIS A 122 0.21 -8.11 8.32
CA HIS A 122 -0.05 -9.32 7.54
C HIS A 122 1.07 -9.64 6.52
N GLU A 123 2.15 -8.83 6.51
CA GLU A 123 3.30 -9.01 5.60
C GLU A 123 4.62 -8.83 6.37
N LEU A 124 5.64 -9.61 5.98
CA LEU A 124 7.01 -9.46 6.48
C LEU A 124 7.76 -8.41 5.68
N THR A 125 8.55 -7.59 6.37
CA THR A 125 9.43 -6.62 5.74
C THR A 125 10.74 -7.25 5.29
N ARG A 126 11.33 -6.73 4.21
CA ARG A 126 12.67 -7.09 3.74
C ARG A 126 13.68 -6.18 4.41
N ALA A 127 14.74 -6.77 4.97
CA ALA A 127 15.74 -6.05 5.76
C ALA A 127 16.44 -4.92 4.99
N ASP A 128 16.76 -5.14 3.69
CA ASP A 128 17.39 -4.15 2.82
C ASP A 128 16.49 -2.91 2.61
N LYS A 129 15.21 -3.13 2.30
CA LYS A 129 14.22 -2.07 2.10
C LYS A 129 13.88 -1.34 3.40
N GLU A 130 13.84 -2.07 4.49
CA GLU A 130 13.58 -1.49 5.81
C GLU A 130 14.74 -0.58 6.25
N GLN A 131 16.00 -1.03 6.07
CA GLN A 131 17.18 -0.21 6.40
C GLN A 131 17.25 1.05 5.55
N ASP A 132 16.94 0.97 4.26
CA ASP A 132 16.82 2.13 3.38
C ASP A 132 15.83 3.17 3.94
N ARG A 133 14.64 2.74 4.31
CA ARG A 133 13.62 3.65 4.86
C ARG A 133 13.95 4.18 6.25
N ILE A 134 14.64 3.40 7.09
CA ILE A 134 15.18 3.89 8.38
C ILE A 134 16.12 5.06 8.14
N ASN A 135 17.07 4.90 7.23
CA ASN A 135 18.03 5.96 6.91
C ASN A 135 17.30 7.19 6.35
N HIS A 136 16.37 7.00 5.42
CA HIS A 136 15.60 8.09 4.83
C HIS A 136 14.84 8.91 5.89
N VAL A 137 14.09 8.24 6.78
CA VAL A 137 13.35 8.88 7.88
C VAL A 137 14.30 9.59 8.85
N ASP A 138 15.43 8.97 9.18
CA ASP A 138 16.40 9.52 10.14
C ASP A 138 17.11 10.77 9.59
N TYR A 139 17.51 10.77 8.31
CA TYR A 139 18.13 11.92 7.64
C TYR A 139 17.15 13.05 7.38
N CYS A 140 15.93 12.77 6.94
CA CYS A 140 14.89 13.78 6.75
C CYS A 140 14.32 14.32 8.07
N ASP A 141 14.55 13.63 9.19
CA ASP A 141 13.94 13.89 10.50
C ASP A 141 12.40 14.00 10.40
N ALA A 142 11.81 13.17 9.53
CA ALA A 142 10.39 13.23 9.18
C ALA A 142 9.86 11.92 8.60
N ASN A 143 8.56 11.67 8.78
CA ASN A 143 7.81 10.72 7.97
C ASN A 143 7.34 11.44 6.71
N THR A 144 7.88 11.08 5.55
CA THR A 144 7.67 11.75 4.25
C THR A 144 6.49 11.20 3.46
N GLY A 145 6.05 9.97 3.76
CA GLY A 145 4.91 9.34 3.11
C GLY A 145 3.98 8.66 4.11
N PRO A 146 2.66 8.80 3.95
CA PRO A 146 1.70 8.22 4.88
C PRO A 146 1.69 6.69 4.80
N ILE A 147 1.42 6.07 5.94
CA ILE A 147 1.16 4.63 6.03
C ILE A 147 -0.35 4.43 5.85
N PHE A 148 -0.73 3.45 5.05
CA PHE A 148 -2.11 3.14 4.75
C PHE A 148 -2.65 2.14 5.77
N LEU A 149 -3.51 2.62 6.68
CA LEU A 149 -4.14 1.80 7.72
C LEU A 149 -5.64 1.64 7.44
N THR A 150 -6.20 0.56 7.95
CA THR A 150 -7.65 0.34 7.96
C THR A 150 -8.13 -0.10 9.34
N TYR A 151 -9.41 0.10 9.61
CA TYR A 151 -10.08 -0.30 10.84
C TYR A 151 -11.50 -0.79 10.54
N ARG A 152 -12.06 -1.62 11.44
CA ARG A 152 -13.45 -2.07 11.33
C ARG A 152 -14.40 -0.90 11.43
N ASP A 153 -15.42 -0.85 10.59
CA ASP A 153 -16.31 0.29 10.45
C ASP A 153 -16.83 0.83 11.79
N ASN A 154 -16.80 2.16 11.90
CA ASN A 154 -17.35 2.89 13.04
C ASN A 154 -18.21 4.04 12.53
N ALA A 155 -19.54 3.88 12.64
CA ALA A 155 -20.51 4.84 12.12
C ALA A 155 -20.30 6.26 12.67
N ALA A 156 -19.96 6.40 13.96
CA ALA A 156 -19.74 7.71 14.57
C ALA A 156 -18.54 8.46 13.97
N VAL A 157 -17.49 7.76 13.56
CA VAL A 157 -16.37 8.35 12.83
C VAL A 157 -16.83 8.79 11.43
N GLY A 158 -17.55 7.92 10.71
CA GLY A 158 -18.09 8.22 9.38
C GLY A 158 -19.03 9.43 9.37
N ASP A 159 -19.88 9.56 10.38
CA ASP A 159 -20.81 10.69 10.52
C ASP A 159 -20.07 12.03 10.71
N ILE A 160 -18.99 12.04 11.52
CA ILE A 160 -18.16 13.23 11.69
C ILE A 160 -17.48 13.63 10.37
N VAL A 161 -16.91 12.65 9.65
CA VAL A 161 -16.24 12.89 8.36
C VAL A 161 -17.21 13.49 7.35
N LYS A 162 -18.41 12.91 7.20
CA LYS A 162 -19.45 13.38 6.28
C LYS A 162 -19.94 14.79 6.65
N ALA A 163 -20.19 15.04 7.93
CA ALA A 163 -20.62 16.36 8.40
C ALA A 163 -19.56 17.42 8.11
N TRP A 164 -18.27 17.10 8.41
CA TRP A 164 -17.17 18.03 8.15
C TRP A 164 -17.05 18.38 6.67
N GLN A 165 -17.11 17.39 5.79
CA GLN A 165 -17.05 17.58 4.34
C GLN A 165 -18.24 18.42 3.78
N ALA A 166 -19.42 18.31 4.40
CA ALA A 166 -20.59 19.06 3.99
C ALA A 166 -20.57 20.53 4.42
N GLU A 167 -19.85 20.84 5.51
CA GLU A 167 -19.83 22.17 6.14
C GLU A 167 -18.57 23.00 5.81
N HIS A 168 -17.53 22.37 5.22
CA HIS A 168 -16.23 23.01 5.00
C HIS A 168 -15.74 22.82 3.57
N GLU A 169 -15.12 23.86 3.02
CA GLU A 169 -14.44 23.77 1.73
C GLU A 169 -13.12 23.00 1.82
N PRO A 170 -12.77 22.21 0.81
CA PRO A 170 -11.48 21.54 0.77
C PRO A 170 -10.33 22.52 0.57
N VAL A 171 -9.20 22.23 1.22
CA VAL A 171 -7.96 23.01 1.01
C VAL A 171 -7.23 22.58 -0.28
N TYR A 172 -7.41 21.34 -0.71
CA TYR A 172 -6.96 20.84 -2.01
C TYR A 172 -8.09 20.13 -2.73
N ASP A 173 -8.16 20.39 -4.04
CA ASP A 173 -9.02 19.66 -4.96
C ASP A 173 -8.37 19.69 -6.35
N PHE A 174 -7.78 18.56 -6.76
CA PHE A 174 -7.06 18.44 -8.03
C PHE A 174 -7.08 17.00 -8.54
N VAL A 175 -6.68 16.80 -9.80
CA VAL A 175 -6.53 15.47 -10.40
C VAL A 175 -5.05 15.19 -10.65
N SER A 176 -4.59 13.99 -10.26
CA SER A 176 -3.26 13.46 -10.57
C SER A 176 -3.41 12.04 -11.10
N ASP A 177 -2.82 11.77 -12.28
CA ASP A 177 -2.85 10.45 -12.94
C ASP A 177 -4.26 9.85 -13.06
N GLY A 178 -5.26 10.69 -13.36
CA GLY A 178 -6.66 10.27 -13.51
C GLY A 178 -7.42 10.05 -12.19
N VAL A 179 -6.78 10.26 -11.04
CA VAL A 179 -7.38 10.15 -9.71
C VAL A 179 -7.65 11.53 -9.13
N ALA A 180 -8.90 11.82 -8.75
CA ALA A 180 -9.22 13.05 -8.03
C ALA A 180 -8.73 12.97 -6.59
N GLN A 181 -8.07 14.02 -6.13
CA GLN A 181 -7.45 14.17 -4.82
C GLN A 181 -8.10 15.34 -4.09
N THR A 182 -8.77 15.10 -2.99
CA THR A 182 -9.44 16.17 -2.22
C THR A 182 -9.03 16.09 -0.75
N VAL A 183 -8.66 17.22 -0.15
CA VAL A 183 -8.21 17.29 1.25
C VAL A 183 -8.96 18.38 2.01
N TRP A 184 -9.44 18.08 3.21
CA TRP A 184 -10.00 19.02 4.17
C TRP A 184 -9.12 19.05 5.41
N VAL A 185 -9.03 20.23 6.06
CA VAL A 185 -8.34 20.41 7.34
C VAL A 185 -9.38 20.36 8.46
N ILE A 186 -9.14 19.55 9.47
CA ILE A 186 -9.91 19.55 10.73
C ILE A 186 -9.05 20.24 11.78
N ASP A 187 -9.35 21.51 12.07
CA ASP A 187 -8.63 22.36 13.02
C ASP A 187 -9.47 22.71 14.28
N CYS A 188 -10.72 22.21 14.34
CA CYS A 188 -11.60 22.39 15.51
C CYS A 188 -11.19 21.45 16.65
N PRO A 189 -10.76 21.97 17.82
CA PRO A 189 -10.31 21.14 18.94
C PRO A 189 -11.33 20.14 19.46
N GLU A 190 -12.61 20.50 19.44
CA GLU A 190 -13.72 19.64 19.88
C GLU A 190 -13.87 18.44 18.96
N THR A 191 -13.83 18.66 17.64
CA THR A 191 -13.90 17.59 16.62
C THR A 191 -12.70 16.67 16.71
N ILE A 192 -11.49 17.24 16.83
CA ILE A 192 -10.24 16.49 17.01
C ILE A 192 -10.34 15.59 18.24
N LYS A 193 -10.72 16.16 19.40
CA LYS A 193 -10.88 15.42 20.66
C LYS A 193 -11.89 14.29 20.52
N LYS A 194 -13.01 14.52 19.83
CA LYS A 194 -14.05 13.51 19.62
C LYS A 194 -13.53 12.38 18.75
N LEU A 195 -12.82 12.67 17.64
CA LEU A 195 -12.19 11.66 16.81
C LEU A 195 -11.16 10.84 17.58
N SER A 196 -10.22 11.48 18.30
CA SER A 196 -9.22 10.78 19.12
C SER A 196 -9.89 9.85 20.15
N SER A 197 -10.99 10.30 20.78
CA SER A 197 -11.74 9.50 21.75
C SER A 197 -12.44 8.30 21.11
N LEU A 198 -12.97 8.44 19.89
CA LEU A 198 -13.58 7.33 19.15
C LEU A 198 -12.52 6.30 18.74
N PHE A 199 -11.35 6.73 18.28
CA PHE A 199 -10.26 5.81 17.96
C PHE A 199 -9.69 5.11 19.20
N ALA A 200 -9.68 5.76 20.36
CA ALA A 200 -9.35 5.10 21.63
C ALA A 200 -10.31 3.95 22.00
N GLY A 201 -11.51 3.91 21.42
CA GLY A 201 -12.44 2.79 21.53
C GLY A 201 -12.27 1.69 20.48
N ILE A 202 -11.35 1.85 19.52
CA ILE A 202 -11.06 0.86 18.47
C ILE A 202 -9.96 -0.09 18.98
N ASP A 203 -10.24 -1.39 18.94
CA ASP A 203 -9.34 -2.41 19.50
C ASP A 203 -8.09 -2.62 18.65
N SER A 204 -8.22 -2.54 17.33
CA SER A 204 -7.13 -2.82 16.40
C SER A 204 -7.20 -1.97 15.13
N LEU A 205 -6.03 -1.58 14.65
CA LEU A 205 -5.79 -1.04 13.32
C LEU A 205 -5.03 -2.09 12.50
N TYR A 206 -5.13 -2.04 11.17
CA TYR A 206 -4.51 -3.01 10.28
C TYR A 206 -3.72 -2.26 9.21
N ILE A 207 -2.47 -2.66 8.97
CA ILE A 207 -1.69 -2.09 7.87
C ILE A 207 -2.26 -2.64 6.57
N ALA A 208 -2.79 -1.77 5.72
CA ALA A 208 -3.21 -2.12 4.37
C ALA A 208 -2.03 -2.06 3.39
N ASP A 209 -1.25 -0.97 3.43
CA ASP A 209 -0.04 -0.78 2.63
C ASP A 209 1.01 0.02 3.40
N GLY A 210 2.30 -0.16 3.05
CA GLY A 210 3.40 0.56 3.68
C GLY A 210 4.02 -0.14 4.89
N HIS A 211 4.07 -1.47 4.92
CA HIS A 211 4.70 -2.24 6.01
C HIS A 211 6.16 -1.84 6.26
N HIS A 212 6.95 -1.58 5.21
CA HIS A 212 8.33 -1.10 5.34
C HIS A 212 8.40 0.30 5.97
N ARG A 213 7.49 1.21 5.57
CA ARG A 213 7.39 2.57 6.14
C ARG A 213 7.03 2.51 7.63
N ALA A 214 6.06 1.67 8.02
CA ALA A 214 5.67 1.49 9.40
C ALA A 214 6.81 0.93 10.25
N ALA A 215 7.45 -0.17 9.81
CA ALA A 215 8.56 -0.78 10.52
C ALA A 215 9.74 0.20 10.70
N SER A 216 10.06 0.98 9.67
CA SER A 216 11.13 1.98 9.71
C SER A 216 10.84 3.11 10.67
N ALA A 217 9.63 3.67 10.65
CA ALA A 217 9.20 4.72 11.58
C ALA A 217 9.31 4.26 13.04
N VAL A 218 8.87 3.04 13.32
CA VAL A 218 8.99 2.43 14.66
C VAL A 218 10.45 2.27 15.10
N LYS A 219 11.33 1.80 14.21
CA LYS A 219 12.76 1.64 14.51
C LYS A 219 13.45 2.98 14.75
N VAL A 220 13.13 4.01 13.96
CA VAL A 220 13.64 5.36 14.19
C VAL A 220 13.13 5.90 15.52
N GLY A 221 11.84 5.77 15.84
CA GLY A 221 11.28 6.17 17.12
C GLY A 221 11.98 5.49 18.31
N LYS A 222 12.23 4.19 18.24
CA LYS A 222 13.01 3.46 19.26
C LYS A 222 14.44 4.01 19.40
N LYS A 223 15.14 4.22 18.28
CA LYS A 223 16.48 4.85 18.27
C LYS A 223 16.46 6.23 18.95
N ARG A 224 15.43 7.07 18.67
CA ARG A 224 15.28 8.38 19.31
C ARG A 224 15.01 8.27 20.81
N ARG A 225 14.21 7.28 21.26
CA ARG A 225 14.01 6.99 22.70
C ARG A 225 15.33 6.65 23.39
N GLU A 226 16.15 5.79 22.79
CA GLU A 226 17.48 5.41 23.32
C GLU A 226 18.42 6.61 23.41
N GLN A 227 18.36 7.53 22.45
CA GLN A 227 19.14 8.78 22.44
C GLN A 227 18.62 9.82 23.42
N ASN A 228 17.37 9.73 23.85
CA ASN A 228 16.68 10.67 24.75
C ASN A 228 16.06 9.92 25.94
N PRO A 229 16.85 9.43 26.91
CA PRO A 229 16.34 8.59 28.02
C PRO A 229 15.28 9.27 28.90
N GLY A 230 15.18 10.61 28.80
CA GLY A 230 14.17 11.39 29.52
C GLY A 230 12.89 11.67 28.71
N TYR A 231 12.64 10.97 27.60
CA TYR A 231 11.43 11.16 26.80
C TYR A 231 10.16 10.91 27.65
N THR A 232 9.12 11.69 27.35
CA THR A 232 7.86 11.64 28.10
C THR A 232 6.80 10.75 27.44
N GLY A 233 6.99 10.38 26.18
CA GLY A 233 6.04 9.67 25.32
C GLY A 233 5.19 10.61 24.46
N ASN A 234 5.32 11.93 24.61
CA ASN A 234 4.56 12.91 23.83
C ASN A 234 5.34 13.48 22.64
N GLU A 235 6.65 13.21 22.56
CA GLU A 235 7.51 13.68 21.48
C GLU A 235 7.08 13.07 20.15
N GLU A 236 7.22 13.81 19.04
CA GLU A 236 6.72 13.44 17.72
C GLU A 236 7.35 12.12 17.19
N PHE A 237 8.58 11.81 17.56
CA PHE A 237 9.20 10.52 17.20
C PHE A 237 8.55 9.27 17.84
N ASN A 238 7.61 9.44 18.77
CA ASN A 238 6.79 8.36 19.31
C ASN A 238 5.57 8.02 18.45
N PHE A 239 5.40 8.74 17.33
CA PHE A 239 4.25 8.62 16.45
C PHE A 239 4.70 8.57 14.99
N PHE A 240 3.85 8.05 14.12
CA PHE A 240 4.09 8.06 12.69
C PHE A 240 2.85 8.42 11.88
N LEU A 241 3.07 9.04 10.74
CA LEU A 241 2.05 9.51 9.82
C LEU A 241 1.26 8.36 9.21
N ALA A 242 -0.07 8.41 9.29
CA ALA A 242 -0.96 7.44 8.69
C ALA A 242 -2.22 8.07 8.11
N VAL A 243 -2.80 7.39 7.12
CA VAL A 243 -4.18 7.61 6.68
C VAL A 243 -4.99 6.38 7.07
N LEU A 244 -6.06 6.60 7.83
CA LEU A 244 -6.92 5.58 8.40
C LEU A 244 -8.25 5.54 7.65
N PHE A 245 -8.53 4.41 7.01
CA PHE A 245 -9.78 4.18 6.28
C PHE A 245 -10.68 3.19 7.02
N ALA A 246 -11.96 3.47 7.04
CA ALA A 246 -12.93 2.46 7.41
C ALA A 246 -12.86 1.28 6.43
N GLN A 247 -13.10 0.07 6.91
CA GLN A 247 -13.04 -1.15 6.10
C GLN A 247 -13.88 -1.05 4.82
N SER A 248 -15.08 -0.48 4.92
CA SER A 248 -16.01 -0.30 3.79
C SER A 248 -15.54 0.71 2.73
N GLU A 249 -14.61 1.59 3.06
CA GLU A 249 -14.01 2.54 2.11
C GLU A 249 -12.98 1.88 1.18
N LEU A 250 -12.51 0.68 1.49
CA LEU A 250 -11.41 0.05 0.77
C LEU A 250 -11.87 -1.04 -0.21
N ALA A 251 -11.13 -1.16 -1.29
CA ALA A 251 -11.18 -2.31 -2.19
C ALA A 251 -9.76 -2.75 -2.53
N ILE A 252 -9.58 -4.06 -2.55
CA ILE A 252 -8.35 -4.69 -3.00
C ILE A 252 -8.58 -5.12 -4.45
N MET A 253 -7.66 -4.77 -5.34
CA MET A 253 -7.67 -5.26 -6.71
C MET A 253 -7.04 -6.64 -6.80
N ASP A 254 -7.37 -7.37 -7.85
CA ASP A 254 -6.76 -8.65 -8.16
C ASP A 254 -5.25 -8.50 -8.41
N TYR A 255 -4.49 -9.46 -7.89
CA TYR A 255 -3.05 -9.54 -8.14
C TYR A 255 -2.78 -10.80 -8.94
N ASN A 256 -2.68 -10.65 -10.25
CA ASN A 256 -2.64 -11.73 -11.23
C ASN A 256 -1.23 -12.31 -11.36
N ARG A 257 -1.10 -13.53 -11.91
CA ARG A 257 0.16 -14.23 -12.12
C ARG A 257 0.38 -14.51 -13.59
N VAL A 258 1.62 -14.41 -14.04
CA VAL A 258 2.05 -14.84 -15.37
C VAL A 258 3.26 -15.76 -15.22
N ILE A 259 3.30 -16.83 -16.03
CA ILE A 259 4.26 -17.93 -15.91
C ILE A 259 4.96 -18.12 -17.24
N LYS A 260 6.28 -18.34 -17.18
CA LYS A 260 7.15 -18.36 -18.35
C LYS A 260 7.09 -19.67 -19.14
N ASP A 261 6.95 -20.80 -18.44
CA ASP A 261 6.94 -22.14 -19.04
C ASP A 261 6.08 -23.12 -18.26
N LEU A 262 5.75 -24.25 -18.86
CA LEU A 262 4.96 -25.33 -18.27
C LEU A 262 5.82 -26.42 -17.59
N ASN A 263 7.06 -26.12 -17.20
CA ASN A 263 7.97 -27.07 -16.57
C ASN A 263 8.19 -28.34 -17.40
N GLY A 264 8.33 -28.16 -18.72
CA GLY A 264 8.56 -29.27 -19.67
C GLY A 264 7.31 -30.07 -20.05
N LEU A 265 6.14 -29.72 -19.54
CA LEU A 265 4.88 -30.40 -19.88
C LEU A 265 4.31 -29.84 -21.19
N THR A 266 3.62 -30.71 -21.93
CA THR A 266 2.70 -30.26 -22.97
C THR A 266 1.45 -29.64 -22.36
N GLN A 267 0.64 -28.92 -23.14
CA GLN A 267 -0.61 -28.33 -22.64
C GLN A 267 -1.59 -29.39 -22.14
N ASP A 268 -1.69 -30.51 -22.82
CA ASP A 268 -2.60 -31.60 -22.43
C ASP A 268 -2.15 -32.27 -21.12
N GLU A 269 -0.85 -32.53 -20.96
CA GLU A 269 -0.28 -33.09 -19.73
C GLU A 269 -0.46 -32.11 -18.56
N PHE A 270 -0.28 -30.81 -18.82
CA PHE A 270 -0.49 -29.77 -17.80
C PHE A 270 -1.96 -29.73 -17.35
N ILE A 271 -2.92 -29.70 -18.30
CA ILE A 271 -4.37 -29.74 -18.00
C ILE A 271 -4.73 -31.01 -17.22
N ALA A 272 -4.20 -32.16 -17.62
CA ALA A 272 -4.45 -33.43 -16.93
C ALA A 272 -3.98 -33.36 -15.46
N LYS A 273 -2.77 -32.83 -15.19
CA LYS A 273 -2.24 -32.73 -13.84
C LYS A 273 -3.03 -31.73 -12.98
N ILE A 274 -3.37 -30.56 -13.47
CA ILE A 274 -4.13 -29.59 -12.69
C ILE A 274 -5.56 -30.05 -12.43
N SER A 275 -6.10 -30.91 -13.29
CA SER A 275 -7.43 -31.50 -13.11
C SER A 275 -7.54 -32.45 -11.89
N GLU A 276 -6.44 -32.82 -11.26
CA GLU A 276 -6.44 -33.51 -9.98
C GLU A 276 -7.01 -32.62 -8.86
N SER A 277 -6.61 -31.34 -8.83
CA SER A 277 -6.99 -30.38 -7.79
C SER A 277 -8.06 -29.37 -8.21
N PHE A 278 -8.27 -29.18 -9.50
CA PHE A 278 -9.24 -28.23 -10.04
C PHE A 278 -10.21 -28.86 -11.01
N THR A 279 -11.45 -28.38 -11.04
CA THR A 279 -12.34 -28.57 -12.20
C THR A 279 -11.91 -27.54 -13.25
N VAL A 280 -11.66 -28.04 -14.49
CA VAL A 280 -11.18 -27.22 -15.62
C VAL A 280 -12.26 -27.17 -16.68
N GLU A 281 -12.78 -26.01 -16.98
CA GLU A 281 -13.84 -25.77 -17.95
C GLU A 281 -13.45 -24.68 -18.92
N SER A 282 -14.01 -24.66 -20.13
CA SER A 282 -13.89 -23.49 -21.00
C SER A 282 -14.51 -22.28 -20.32
N ALA A 283 -13.81 -21.15 -20.34
CA ALA A 283 -14.35 -19.94 -19.72
C ALA A 283 -15.64 -19.47 -20.41
N PRO A 284 -16.63 -18.98 -19.66
CA PRO A 284 -17.90 -18.51 -20.23
C PRO A 284 -17.74 -17.23 -21.05
N GLU A 285 -16.65 -16.48 -20.83
CA GLU A 285 -16.33 -15.23 -21.51
C GLU A 285 -14.82 -15.08 -21.75
N SER A 286 -14.41 -14.17 -22.62
CA SER A 286 -13.02 -13.89 -22.95
C SER A 286 -12.81 -12.37 -23.07
N PRO A 287 -11.93 -11.77 -22.26
CA PRO A 287 -11.17 -12.38 -21.17
C PRO A 287 -12.05 -12.76 -19.96
N TYR A 288 -11.64 -13.76 -19.18
CA TYR A 288 -12.40 -14.24 -18.03
C TYR A 288 -11.88 -13.66 -16.72
N LYS A 289 -12.78 -13.04 -15.94
CA LYS A 289 -12.54 -12.56 -14.58
C LYS A 289 -13.33 -13.40 -13.57
N PRO A 290 -12.67 -14.04 -12.58
CA PRO A 290 -13.36 -14.75 -11.50
C PRO A 290 -14.36 -13.84 -10.77
N GLN A 291 -15.56 -14.40 -10.45
CA GLN A 291 -16.62 -13.66 -9.78
C GLN A 291 -16.80 -14.07 -8.31
N GLU A 292 -16.13 -15.13 -7.90
CA GLU A 292 -16.24 -15.71 -6.56
C GLU A 292 -14.91 -16.33 -6.10
N LYS A 293 -14.73 -16.45 -4.79
CA LYS A 293 -13.56 -17.13 -4.19
C LYS A 293 -13.45 -18.56 -4.69
N HIS A 294 -12.20 -19.06 -4.66
CA HIS A 294 -11.81 -20.42 -5.07
C HIS A 294 -12.02 -20.70 -6.56
N THR A 295 -12.23 -19.63 -7.35
CA THR A 295 -12.23 -19.68 -8.81
C THR A 295 -11.10 -18.84 -9.40
N PHE A 296 -10.59 -19.30 -10.55
CA PHE A 296 -9.47 -18.68 -11.23
C PHE A 296 -9.75 -18.65 -12.74
N GLY A 297 -9.30 -17.59 -13.40
CA GLY A 297 -9.17 -17.64 -14.84
C GLY A 297 -7.77 -18.11 -15.21
N MET A 298 -7.68 -18.95 -16.23
CA MET A 298 -6.41 -19.41 -16.78
C MET A 298 -6.37 -19.13 -18.28
N TYR A 299 -5.36 -18.38 -18.74
CA TYR A 299 -5.12 -18.18 -20.16
C TYR A 299 -3.94 -19.03 -20.61
N LEU A 300 -4.21 -19.99 -21.50
CA LEU A 300 -3.26 -20.96 -22.02
C LEU A 300 -3.53 -21.24 -23.50
N GLY A 301 -2.49 -21.20 -24.35
CA GLY A 301 -2.63 -21.55 -25.77
C GLY A 301 -3.65 -20.70 -26.53
N GLY A 302 -3.80 -19.43 -26.16
CA GLY A 302 -4.75 -18.51 -26.79
C GLY A 302 -6.20 -18.64 -26.33
N LYS A 303 -6.47 -19.42 -25.28
CA LYS A 303 -7.83 -19.68 -24.75
C LYS A 303 -7.93 -19.41 -23.27
N TRP A 304 -9.10 -18.95 -22.84
CA TRP A 304 -9.44 -18.82 -21.44
C TRP A 304 -10.15 -20.06 -20.92
N TYR A 305 -9.78 -20.45 -19.71
CA TYR A 305 -10.39 -21.52 -18.92
C TYR A 305 -10.85 -20.97 -17.57
N LYS A 306 -11.96 -21.49 -17.06
CA LYS A 306 -12.36 -21.35 -15.66
C LYS A 306 -11.82 -22.54 -14.88
N LEU A 307 -11.08 -22.26 -13.80
CA LEU A 307 -10.66 -23.25 -12.82
C LEU A 307 -11.50 -23.07 -11.55
N THR A 308 -11.97 -24.16 -10.97
CA THR A 308 -12.63 -24.17 -9.65
C THR A 308 -11.88 -25.15 -8.76
N ALA A 309 -11.41 -24.69 -7.59
CA ALA A 309 -10.74 -25.58 -6.63
C ALA A 309 -11.70 -26.65 -6.14
N LYS A 310 -11.26 -27.92 -6.13
CA LYS A 310 -12.07 -29.00 -5.65
C LYS A 310 -12.15 -29.05 -4.13
N ASP A 311 -13.25 -29.56 -3.60
CA ASP A 311 -13.41 -29.76 -2.16
C ASP A 311 -12.29 -30.65 -1.60
N GLY A 312 -11.79 -30.28 -0.41
CA GLY A 312 -10.71 -31.00 0.27
C GLY A 312 -9.29 -30.70 -0.23
N THR A 313 -9.11 -29.83 -1.24
CA THR A 313 -7.78 -29.43 -1.74
C THR A 313 -7.14 -28.31 -0.91
N PHE A 314 -7.86 -27.73 0.02
CA PHE A 314 -7.37 -26.71 0.97
C PHE A 314 -8.14 -26.82 2.30
N ASP A 315 -7.52 -26.27 3.37
CA ASP A 315 -8.16 -26.18 4.69
C ASP A 315 -8.94 -24.86 4.78
N ALA A 316 -10.27 -24.94 4.72
CA ALA A 316 -11.16 -23.79 4.83
C ALA A 316 -11.17 -23.14 6.23
N SER A 317 -10.68 -23.84 7.26
CA SER A 317 -10.59 -23.30 8.62
C SER A 317 -9.31 -22.47 8.85
N ASP A 318 -8.28 -22.62 8.02
CA ASP A 318 -7.07 -21.83 8.06
C ASP A 318 -7.20 -20.61 7.12
N PRO A 319 -7.24 -19.38 7.67
CA PRO A 319 -7.46 -18.18 6.86
C PRO A 319 -6.36 -17.92 5.81
N VAL A 320 -5.15 -18.48 6.00
CA VAL A 320 -4.07 -18.37 5.00
C VAL A 320 -4.21 -19.48 3.95
N ALA A 321 -4.53 -20.71 4.36
CA ALA A 321 -4.69 -21.81 3.44
C ALA A 321 -5.90 -21.65 2.51
N ALA A 322 -6.95 -20.97 2.99
CA ALA A 322 -8.17 -20.70 2.25
C ALA A 322 -8.06 -19.51 1.26
N LEU A 323 -6.95 -18.75 1.27
CA LEU A 323 -6.72 -17.71 0.27
C LEU A 323 -6.53 -18.30 -1.13
N ASP A 324 -7.14 -17.69 -2.14
CA ASP A 324 -6.99 -18.09 -3.54
C ASP A 324 -5.52 -18.14 -3.98
N VAL A 325 -4.72 -17.19 -3.53
CA VAL A 325 -3.27 -17.16 -3.79
C VAL A 325 -2.55 -18.38 -3.20
N SER A 326 -2.97 -18.84 -2.02
CA SER A 326 -2.41 -20.03 -1.36
C SER A 326 -2.87 -21.32 -2.04
N ILE A 327 -4.14 -21.38 -2.42
CA ILE A 327 -4.72 -22.52 -3.11
C ILE A 327 -4.02 -22.73 -4.46
N LEU A 328 -3.88 -21.66 -5.25
CA LEU A 328 -3.18 -21.72 -6.54
C LEU A 328 -1.71 -22.10 -6.38
N GLN A 329 -1.01 -21.55 -5.39
CA GLN A 329 0.39 -21.82 -5.12
C GLN A 329 0.59 -23.31 -4.73
N ARG A 330 -0.20 -23.81 -3.78
CA ARG A 330 -0.01 -25.15 -3.20
C ARG A 330 -0.47 -26.28 -4.11
N ASN A 331 -1.50 -26.04 -4.91
CA ASN A 331 -2.13 -27.11 -5.70
C ASN A 331 -1.72 -27.07 -7.18
N LEU A 332 -1.10 -26.00 -7.66
CA LEU A 332 -0.72 -25.85 -9.05
C LEU A 332 0.72 -25.34 -9.24
N ILE A 333 1.02 -24.12 -8.73
CA ILE A 333 2.28 -23.44 -9.06
C ILE A 333 3.49 -24.22 -8.53
N SER A 334 3.46 -24.65 -7.27
CA SER A 334 4.57 -25.45 -6.70
C SER A 334 4.60 -26.87 -7.25
N PRO A 335 3.55 -27.71 -7.10
CA PRO A 335 3.65 -29.12 -7.45
C PRO A 335 3.70 -29.41 -8.94
N VAL A 336 3.10 -28.59 -9.80
CA VAL A 336 3.03 -28.84 -11.25
C VAL A 336 4.08 -28.05 -12.02
N LEU A 337 4.28 -26.78 -11.66
CA LEU A 337 5.22 -25.89 -12.35
C LEU A 337 6.61 -25.86 -11.68
N GLY A 338 6.76 -26.44 -10.47
CA GLY A 338 8.03 -26.48 -9.75
C GLY A 338 8.53 -25.09 -9.30
N ILE A 339 7.60 -24.16 -9.02
CA ILE A 339 7.91 -22.81 -8.53
C ILE A 339 7.56 -22.77 -7.04
N ASP A 340 8.51 -23.06 -6.18
CA ASP A 340 8.31 -23.16 -4.73
C ASP A 340 8.33 -21.80 -4.03
N ASP A 341 9.23 -20.91 -4.40
CA ASP A 341 9.27 -19.53 -3.88
C ASP A 341 9.05 -18.50 -4.99
N PRO A 342 7.82 -17.99 -5.11
CA PRO A 342 7.48 -17.02 -6.16
C PRO A 342 8.13 -15.63 -5.99
N ARG A 343 8.87 -15.39 -4.87
CA ARG A 343 9.62 -14.14 -4.65
C ARG A 343 10.96 -14.12 -5.38
N THR A 344 11.51 -15.29 -5.65
CA THR A 344 12.88 -15.47 -6.17
C THR A 344 12.92 -16.18 -7.51
N ASP A 345 11.91 -16.96 -7.86
CA ASP A 345 11.86 -17.68 -9.14
C ASP A 345 11.52 -16.70 -10.29
N LYS A 346 12.40 -16.65 -11.30
CA LYS A 346 12.25 -15.77 -12.47
C LYS A 346 11.26 -16.29 -13.51
N ARG A 347 10.67 -17.45 -13.31
CA ARG A 347 9.65 -18.03 -14.19
C ARG A 347 8.24 -17.55 -13.87
N ILE A 348 8.05 -16.85 -12.75
CA ILE A 348 6.79 -16.21 -12.37
C ILE A 348 6.96 -14.71 -12.26
N ASP A 349 5.93 -13.97 -12.72
CA ASP A 349 5.82 -12.53 -12.51
C ASP A 349 4.37 -12.16 -12.15
N PHE A 350 4.15 -10.94 -11.69
CA PHE A 350 2.90 -10.49 -11.13
C PHE A 350 2.36 -9.28 -11.87
N VAL A 351 1.06 -9.27 -12.13
CA VAL A 351 0.36 -8.20 -12.85
C VAL A 351 -0.78 -7.66 -11.98
N GLY A 352 -0.67 -6.42 -11.51
CA GLY A 352 -1.74 -5.76 -10.76
C GLY A 352 -2.99 -5.57 -11.62
N GLY A 353 -4.16 -5.75 -11.00
CA GLY A 353 -5.47 -5.68 -11.67
C GLY A 353 -5.75 -4.38 -12.42
N ILE A 354 -5.10 -3.28 -12.02
CA ILE A 354 -5.19 -1.98 -12.71
C ILE A 354 -4.75 -2.05 -14.18
N ARG A 355 -3.89 -3.01 -14.55
CA ARG A 355 -3.45 -3.20 -15.94
C ARG A 355 -4.47 -3.93 -16.81
N GLY A 356 -5.50 -4.50 -16.19
CA GLY A 356 -6.58 -5.23 -16.86
C GLY A 356 -6.15 -6.61 -17.40
N LEU A 357 -7.16 -7.41 -17.78
CA LEU A 357 -6.94 -8.79 -18.22
C LEU A 357 -6.27 -8.91 -19.60
N LYS A 358 -6.40 -7.89 -20.46
CA LYS A 358 -5.70 -7.87 -21.75
C LYS A 358 -4.17 -7.86 -21.61
N GLU A 359 -3.66 -7.34 -20.50
CA GLU A 359 -2.24 -7.41 -20.21
C GLU A 359 -1.78 -8.85 -19.95
N LEU A 360 -2.63 -9.68 -19.34
CA LEU A 360 -2.35 -11.11 -19.14
C LEU A 360 -2.24 -11.85 -20.49
N GLU A 361 -3.17 -11.59 -21.40
CA GLU A 361 -3.12 -12.15 -22.76
C GLU A 361 -1.85 -11.70 -23.49
N ARG A 362 -1.53 -10.40 -23.45
CA ARG A 362 -0.34 -9.84 -24.07
C ARG A 362 0.95 -10.49 -23.54
N ARG A 363 1.08 -10.58 -22.20
CA ARG A 363 2.23 -11.22 -21.55
C ARG A 363 2.36 -12.69 -21.93
N ALA A 364 1.25 -13.45 -21.86
CA ALA A 364 1.25 -14.87 -22.20
C ALA A 364 1.55 -15.15 -23.68
N GLN A 365 1.36 -14.17 -24.57
CA GLN A 365 1.68 -14.28 -26.01
C GLN A 365 3.07 -13.74 -26.37
N SER A 366 3.77 -13.05 -25.46
CA SER A 366 5.06 -12.41 -25.74
C SER A 366 6.22 -13.04 -24.97
N ASP A 367 6.29 -12.80 -23.67
CA ASP A 367 7.42 -13.16 -22.81
C ASP A 367 7.09 -14.29 -21.80
N MET A 368 5.81 -14.66 -21.69
CA MET A 368 5.28 -15.72 -20.85
C MET A 368 4.48 -16.72 -21.70
N CYS A 369 4.02 -17.82 -21.12
CA CYS A 369 3.18 -18.80 -21.86
C CYS A 369 1.84 -19.09 -21.18
N LEU A 370 1.68 -18.69 -19.90
CA LEU A 370 0.53 -19.01 -19.09
C LEU A 370 0.21 -17.80 -18.19
N ALA A 371 -1.07 -17.50 -18.00
CA ALA A 371 -1.49 -16.45 -17.07
C ALA A 371 -2.69 -16.92 -16.23
N PHE A 372 -2.77 -16.36 -15.00
CA PHE A 372 -3.90 -16.57 -14.10
C PHE A 372 -4.51 -15.24 -13.71
N SER A 373 -5.82 -15.08 -13.95
CA SER A 373 -6.60 -14.02 -13.31
C SER A 373 -7.17 -14.53 -11.99
N MET A 374 -7.06 -13.70 -10.95
CA MET A 374 -7.41 -14.05 -9.58
C MET A 374 -8.69 -13.35 -9.15
N PHE A 375 -9.45 -13.98 -8.26
CA PHE A 375 -10.42 -13.25 -7.46
C PHE A 375 -9.68 -12.38 -6.45
N PRO A 376 -10.05 -11.10 -6.26
CA PRO A 376 -9.37 -10.23 -5.31
C PRO A 376 -9.46 -10.74 -3.87
N THR A 377 -8.36 -10.71 -3.13
CA THR A 377 -8.39 -10.87 -1.67
C THR A 377 -9.29 -9.79 -1.06
N THR A 378 -10.12 -10.14 -0.10
CA THR A 378 -11.00 -9.15 0.56
C THR A 378 -10.31 -8.47 1.74
N VAL A 379 -10.83 -7.29 2.15
CA VAL A 379 -10.33 -6.61 3.35
C VAL A 379 -10.60 -7.46 4.60
N ASP A 380 -11.69 -8.23 4.62
CA ASP A 380 -11.98 -9.19 5.69
C ASP A 380 -10.92 -10.31 5.77
N ASP A 381 -10.48 -10.85 4.64
CA ASP A 381 -9.40 -11.87 4.62
C ASP A 381 -8.11 -11.30 5.25
N LEU A 382 -7.75 -10.07 4.86
CA LEU A 382 -6.59 -9.38 5.42
C LEU A 382 -6.71 -9.22 6.94
N MET A 383 -7.84 -8.72 7.42
CA MET A 383 -8.07 -8.50 8.85
C MET A 383 -8.08 -9.82 9.63
N ASN A 384 -8.75 -10.85 9.13
CA ASN A 384 -8.83 -12.15 9.78
C ASN A 384 -7.46 -12.83 9.89
N ILE A 385 -6.61 -12.71 8.86
CA ILE A 385 -5.23 -13.22 8.89
C ILE A 385 -4.39 -12.45 9.91
N ALA A 386 -4.49 -11.11 9.92
CA ALA A 386 -3.78 -10.28 10.87
C ALA A 386 -4.28 -10.51 12.32
N ASP A 387 -5.57 -10.75 12.54
CA ASP A 387 -6.15 -11.11 13.84
C ASP A 387 -5.63 -12.46 14.33
N ALA A 388 -5.45 -13.43 13.43
CA ALA A 388 -4.84 -14.71 13.71
C ALA A 388 -3.31 -14.65 13.91
N CYS A 389 -2.71 -13.45 13.88
CA CYS A 389 -1.24 -13.24 13.91
C CYS A 389 -0.49 -14.05 12.83
N LYS A 390 -1.12 -14.26 11.69
CA LYS A 390 -0.54 -14.98 10.54
C LYS A 390 -0.08 -14.00 9.47
N ILE A 391 0.74 -14.51 8.55
CA ILE A 391 1.31 -13.75 7.44
C ILE A 391 0.71 -14.25 6.13
N MET A 392 0.33 -13.31 5.27
CA MET A 392 -0.14 -13.59 3.92
C MET A 392 1.02 -14.02 3.01
N PRO A 393 0.77 -14.86 2.01
CA PRO A 393 1.73 -15.07 0.93
C PRO A 393 2.08 -13.74 0.25
N PRO A 394 3.26 -13.63 -0.36
CA PRO A 394 3.66 -12.42 -1.07
C PRO A 394 2.71 -12.12 -2.24
N LYS A 395 2.51 -10.84 -2.52
CA LYS A 395 1.68 -10.40 -3.65
C LYS A 395 0.23 -10.88 -3.56
N SER A 396 -0.36 -10.81 -2.36
CA SER A 396 -1.76 -11.18 -2.08
C SER A 396 -2.72 -9.99 -2.18
N THR A 397 -2.23 -8.77 -1.95
CA THR A 397 -3.04 -7.55 -1.93
C THR A 397 -2.49 -6.48 -2.88
N TRP A 398 -3.39 -5.76 -3.54
CA TRP A 398 -3.06 -4.60 -4.35
C TRP A 398 -4.11 -3.51 -4.10
N PHE A 399 -3.71 -2.48 -3.35
CA PHE A 399 -4.59 -1.35 -3.04
C PHE A 399 -4.42 -0.24 -4.08
N GLU A 400 -5.54 0.24 -4.61
CA GLU A 400 -5.63 1.42 -5.47
C GLU A 400 -6.84 2.27 -5.06
N PRO A 401 -6.75 3.60 -5.25
CA PRO A 401 -5.57 4.36 -5.65
C PRO A 401 -4.50 4.41 -4.56
N LYS A 402 -3.24 4.59 -4.98
CA LYS A 402 -2.13 4.77 -4.05
C LYS A 402 -2.21 6.13 -3.36
N LEU A 403 -1.87 6.18 -2.08
CA LEU A 403 -1.74 7.44 -1.35
C LEU A 403 -0.55 8.23 -1.90
N LEU A 404 -0.76 9.52 -2.18
CA LEU A 404 0.33 10.37 -2.65
C LEU A 404 1.23 10.80 -1.49
N SER A 405 2.54 10.80 -1.74
CA SER A 405 3.54 11.45 -0.89
C SER A 405 3.53 12.97 -1.10
N GLY A 406 4.02 13.71 -0.12
CA GLY A 406 4.22 15.17 -0.22
C GLY A 406 3.01 16.03 0.12
N LEU A 407 1.80 15.44 0.23
CA LEU A 407 0.62 16.19 0.71
C LEU A 407 0.67 16.41 2.23
N PHE A 408 1.32 15.51 2.95
CA PHE A 408 1.49 15.58 4.40
C PHE A 408 2.89 15.06 4.76
N VAL A 409 3.62 15.81 5.55
CA VAL A 409 4.90 15.39 6.14
C VAL A 409 4.84 15.62 7.65
N HIS A 410 5.17 14.58 8.40
CA HIS A 410 5.22 14.62 9.86
C HIS A 410 6.67 14.74 10.34
N LYS A 411 7.04 15.87 10.90
CA LYS A 411 8.36 16.11 11.50
C LYS A 411 8.49 15.38 12.84
N LEU A 412 9.70 14.85 13.11
CA LEU A 412 9.96 14.07 14.33
C LEU A 412 10.46 14.96 15.50
N LYS A 413 10.58 16.27 15.27
CA LYS A 413 10.93 17.30 16.28
C LYS A 413 9.90 18.40 16.32
#